data_b32147357e4b90d2f1132d6b852617a5
#
_entry.id   b32147357e4b90d2f1132d6b852617a5
#
_cell.length_a   1.000
_cell.length_b   1.000
_cell.length_c   1.000
_cell.angle_alpha   90.00
_cell.angle_beta   90.00
_cell.angle_gamma   90.00
#
_symmetry.space_group_name_H-M   'P 1'
#
loop_
_entity.id
_entity.type
_entity.pdbx_description
1 polymer ?
#
loop_
_entity_poly.entity_id
_entity_poly.type
_entity_poly.pdbx_seq_one_letter_code
_entity_poly.pdbx_strand_id
1 'polypeptide(L)'
;MFPYTYRYERHHATGWNVLHLFCEGTTPQERTHVALVPEMGANLLAFDVGEHAFLVEGDRTSGRFALLGTPILYPTPNRVRGARFTFDGREFSFPPNNGKNFIHGLVRERPWECDTPHIGDESIRVTARYRFSPGDEAFALFPIRNTLEVTFTVRPRTVRFDFTIYNEDTSQRLPFGLALHPYFAILGDRSQVRIQVPAQRWMEAEDLLPTGRLLPLEEGPADLRKPTSLEALNLDDVFWGLTSQAPQVIYYEALGVRLVLSASEHFTHSVVYTPKGRPFFCIENQTCSTDAHNLYARGLEREAHLMILNPGEAMAAWVQYTLTDLPA
;
A
#
# COMPACT_ATOMS: atom_id res chain seq x y z
N MET A 1 -4.89 -14.04 -27.68
CA MET A 1 -5.68 -12.95 -27.05
C MET A 1 -6.24 -13.52 -25.77
N PHE A 2 -5.87 -12.97 -24.63
CA PHE A 2 -6.39 -13.44 -23.34
C PHE A 2 -7.80 -12.87 -23.15
N PRO A 3 -8.83 -13.69 -22.82
CA PRO A 3 -10.14 -13.17 -22.51
C PRO A 3 -10.11 -12.43 -21.19
N TYR A 4 -10.42 -11.15 -21.24
CA TYR A 4 -10.60 -10.30 -20.06
C TYR A 4 -12.10 -10.08 -19.86
N THR A 5 -12.55 -10.18 -18.63
CA THR A 5 -13.93 -9.92 -18.25
C THR A 5 -14.01 -9.18 -16.92
N TYR A 6 -15.17 -8.60 -16.63
CA TYR A 6 -15.44 -8.04 -15.31
C TYR A 6 -16.90 -8.26 -14.93
N ARG A 7 -17.16 -8.20 -13.61
CA ARG A 7 -18.52 -8.19 -13.06
C ARG A 7 -18.58 -7.38 -11.78
N TYR A 8 -19.76 -6.92 -11.43
CA TYR A 8 -20.07 -6.34 -10.13
C TYR A 8 -20.82 -7.35 -9.30
N GLU A 9 -20.47 -7.42 -8.02
CA GLU A 9 -21.15 -8.31 -7.06
C GLU A 9 -21.29 -7.60 -5.71
N ARG A 10 -22.35 -7.95 -4.97
CA ARG A 10 -22.51 -7.47 -3.60
C ARG A 10 -21.72 -8.35 -2.65
N HIS A 11 -20.84 -7.75 -1.86
CA HIS A 11 -20.07 -8.45 -0.84
C HIS A 11 -21.03 -9.00 0.25
N HIS A 12 -20.98 -10.32 0.47
CA HIS A 12 -21.94 -11.04 1.30
C HIS A 12 -22.00 -10.58 2.78
N ALA A 13 -20.88 -10.09 3.34
CA ALA A 13 -20.78 -9.69 4.75
C ALA A 13 -21.04 -8.19 4.98
N THR A 14 -20.79 -7.34 3.99
CA THR A 14 -20.81 -5.87 4.14
C THR A 14 -21.86 -5.19 3.27
N GLY A 15 -22.30 -5.85 2.18
CA GLY A 15 -23.22 -5.29 1.20
C GLY A 15 -22.59 -4.26 0.24
N TRP A 16 -21.27 -4.02 0.32
CA TRP A 16 -20.58 -3.15 -0.63
C TRP A 16 -20.58 -3.70 -2.05
N ASN A 17 -20.50 -2.81 -3.04
CA ASN A 17 -20.27 -3.23 -4.41
C ASN A 17 -18.81 -3.59 -4.59
N VAL A 18 -18.55 -4.81 -5.03
CA VAL A 18 -17.23 -5.31 -5.38
C VAL A 18 -17.13 -5.41 -6.89
N LEU A 19 -16.11 -4.80 -7.45
CA LEU A 19 -15.75 -4.94 -8.85
C LEU A 19 -14.70 -6.03 -9.00
N HIS A 20 -15.07 -7.09 -9.71
CA HIS A 20 -14.18 -8.20 -10.04
C HIS A 20 -13.64 -8.03 -11.46
N LEU A 21 -12.33 -8.12 -11.62
CA LEU A 21 -11.63 -8.12 -12.92
C LEU A 21 -10.97 -9.49 -13.11
N PHE A 22 -11.11 -10.08 -14.29
CA PHE A 22 -10.60 -11.40 -14.60
C PHE A 22 -9.70 -11.35 -15.84
N CYS A 23 -8.62 -12.12 -15.77
CA CYS A 23 -7.77 -12.50 -16.90
C CYS A 23 -7.66 -14.02 -16.90
N GLU A 24 -8.15 -14.69 -17.94
CA GLU A 24 -8.13 -16.16 -18.00
C GLU A 24 -6.71 -16.75 -18.25
N GLY A 25 -5.78 -15.95 -18.81
CA GLY A 25 -4.45 -16.43 -19.14
C GLY A 25 -4.45 -17.43 -20.31
N THR A 26 -3.31 -18.08 -20.53
CA THR A 26 -3.17 -19.20 -21.51
C THR A 26 -3.25 -20.55 -20.81
N THR A 27 -3.01 -20.61 -19.53
CA THR A 27 -3.08 -21.80 -18.68
C THR A 27 -3.89 -21.50 -17.42
N PRO A 28 -4.44 -22.52 -16.73
CA PRO A 28 -5.12 -22.33 -15.45
C PRO A 28 -4.25 -21.64 -14.38
N GLN A 29 -2.93 -21.86 -14.42
CA GLN A 29 -1.95 -21.26 -13.49
C GLN A 29 -1.71 -19.77 -13.74
N GLU A 30 -2.09 -19.27 -14.92
CA GLU A 30 -2.01 -17.85 -15.28
C GLU A 30 -3.32 -17.09 -15.04
N ARG A 31 -4.43 -17.81 -14.78
CA ARG A 31 -5.70 -17.18 -14.46
C ARG A 31 -5.48 -16.20 -13.31
N THR A 32 -5.85 -14.95 -13.55
CA THR A 32 -5.65 -13.86 -12.57
C THR A 32 -6.99 -13.20 -12.28
N HIS A 33 -7.31 -13.09 -11.03
CA HIS A 33 -8.50 -12.40 -10.54
C HIS A 33 -8.09 -11.32 -9.54
N VAL A 34 -8.68 -10.15 -9.67
CA VAL A 34 -8.62 -9.11 -8.63
C VAL A 34 -10.02 -8.62 -8.30
N ALA A 35 -10.21 -8.21 -7.05
CA ALA A 35 -11.45 -7.62 -6.59
C ALA A 35 -11.18 -6.26 -5.95
N LEU A 36 -11.99 -5.26 -6.28
CA LEU A 36 -11.88 -3.88 -5.81
C LEU A 36 -13.15 -3.46 -5.09
N VAL A 37 -13.01 -2.70 -4.01
CA VAL A 37 -14.13 -2.08 -3.29
C VAL A 37 -14.04 -0.56 -3.40
N PRO A 38 -14.63 0.07 -4.43
CA PRO A 38 -14.56 1.52 -4.60
C PRO A 38 -15.15 2.29 -3.43
N GLU A 39 -16.21 1.77 -2.79
CA GLU A 39 -16.87 2.38 -1.62
C GLU A 39 -15.98 2.43 -0.37
N MET A 40 -14.88 1.68 -0.36
CA MET A 40 -13.94 1.56 0.76
C MET A 40 -12.50 1.82 0.31
N GLY A 41 -12.23 3.03 -0.15
CA GLY A 41 -10.89 3.48 -0.48
C GLY A 41 -10.30 2.87 -1.75
N ALA A 42 -11.13 2.38 -2.68
CA ALA A 42 -10.70 1.58 -3.83
C ALA A 42 -9.75 0.43 -3.43
N ASN A 43 -10.00 -0.17 -2.24
CA ASN A 43 -9.19 -1.25 -1.70
C ASN A 43 -9.15 -2.44 -2.66
N LEU A 44 -7.96 -2.90 -3.03
CA LEU A 44 -7.77 -4.18 -3.73
C LEU A 44 -7.95 -5.31 -2.73
N LEU A 45 -9.15 -5.91 -2.73
CA LEU A 45 -9.57 -6.90 -1.75
C LEU A 45 -8.97 -8.29 -2.02
N ALA A 46 -8.84 -8.65 -3.30
CA ALA A 46 -8.30 -9.94 -3.72
C ALA A 46 -7.26 -9.76 -4.82
N PHE A 47 -6.26 -10.59 -4.79
CA PHE A 47 -5.32 -10.88 -5.87
C PHE A 47 -5.08 -12.38 -5.89
N ASP A 48 -5.77 -13.06 -6.79
CA ASP A 48 -5.72 -14.51 -6.93
C ASP A 48 -5.04 -14.86 -8.24
N VAL A 49 -4.18 -15.88 -8.20
CA VAL A 49 -3.53 -16.43 -9.39
C VAL A 49 -3.61 -17.96 -9.35
N GLY A 50 -4.15 -18.55 -10.40
CA GLY A 50 -4.48 -19.97 -10.41
C GLY A 50 -5.52 -20.29 -9.33
N GLU A 51 -5.14 -21.16 -8.40
CA GLU A 51 -5.99 -21.60 -7.26
C GLU A 51 -5.63 -20.90 -5.95
N HIS A 52 -4.69 -19.95 -5.95
CA HIS A 52 -4.14 -19.35 -4.75
C HIS A 52 -4.56 -17.89 -4.59
N ALA A 53 -5.08 -17.56 -3.40
CA ALA A 53 -5.39 -16.20 -2.97
C ALA A 53 -4.17 -15.61 -2.22
N PHE A 54 -3.51 -14.60 -2.78
CA PHE A 54 -2.30 -13.99 -2.21
C PHE A 54 -2.60 -12.88 -1.20
N LEU A 55 -3.86 -12.42 -1.10
CA LEU A 55 -4.30 -11.45 -0.12
C LEU A 55 -5.35 -12.05 0.81
N VAL A 56 -5.37 -11.57 2.06
CA VAL A 56 -6.44 -11.86 3.01
C VAL A 56 -7.51 -10.80 2.87
N GLU A 57 -8.72 -11.21 2.49
CA GLU A 57 -9.87 -10.34 2.25
C GLU A 57 -10.29 -9.58 3.50
N GLY A 58 -10.36 -10.27 4.64
CA GLY A 58 -10.82 -9.66 5.87
C GLY A 58 -10.63 -10.52 7.11
N ASP A 59 -10.84 -9.90 8.27
CA ASP A 59 -10.75 -10.53 9.58
C ASP A 59 -12.08 -10.42 10.32
N ARG A 60 -12.53 -11.52 10.94
CA ARG A 60 -13.75 -11.60 11.75
C ARG A 60 -13.48 -11.78 13.24
N THR A 61 -12.22 -11.73 13.69
CA THR A 61 -11.85 -12.03 15.08
C THR A 61 -12.42 -11.06 16.09
N SER A 62 -12.81 -9.85 15.69
CA SER A 62 -13.40 -8.81 16.55
C SER A 62 -14.93 -8.83 16.61
N GLY A 63 -15.60 -9.83 16.02
CA GLY A 63 -17.08 -9.88 15.92
C GLY A 63 -17.66 -8.96 14.85
N ARG A 64 -16.84 -8.14 14.18
CA ARG A 64 -17.17 -7.36 12.98
C ARG A 64 -16.23 -7.76 11.86
N PHE A 65 -16.71 -7.68 10.62
CA PHE A 65 -15.85 -7.87 9.46
C PHE A 65 -14.96 -6.64 9.31
N ALA A 66 -13.64 -6.83 9.45
CA ALA A 66 -12.65 -5.82 9.14
C ALA A 66 -12.08 -6.11 7.75
N LEU A 67 -12.25 -5.17 6.82
CA LEU A 67 -11.68 -5.26 5.48
C LEU A 67 -10.16 -5.18 5.58
N LEU A 68 -9.45 -6.11 4.97
CA LEU A 68 -8.00 -6.13 4.86
C LEU A 68 -7.59 -5.82 3.41
N GLY A 69 -7.24 -6.80 2.58
CA GLY A 69 -6.84 -6.57 1.18
C GLY A 69 -5.57 -5.73 1.04
N THR A 70 -5.65 -4.66 0.27
CA THR A 70 -4.54 -3.70 0.05
C THR A 70 -5.06 -2.27 0.14
N PRO A 71 -5.30 -1.73 1.33
CA PRO A 71 -5.69 -0.33 1.51
C PRO A 71 -4.65 0.64 0.94
N ILE A 72 -5.14 1.72 0.34
CA ILE A 72 -4.34 2.87 -0.09
C ILE A 72 -4.30 3.89 1.05
N LEU A 73 -3.10 4.26 1.48
CA LEU A 73 -2.87 5.19 2.59
C LEU A 73 -2.39 6.54 2.04
N TYR A 74 -3.18 7.60 2.28
CA TYR A 74 -2.92 8.95 1.80
C TYR A 74 -3.72 9.98 2.63
N PRO A 75 -3.27 11.22 2.88
CA PRO A 75 -1.95 11.78 2.57
C PRO A 75 -0.88 11.48 3.62
N THR A 76 -1.24 10.82 4.71
CA THR A 76 -0.35 10.51 5.85
C THR A 76 -0.33 9.00 6.09
N PRO A 77 0.50 8.23 5.35
CA PRO A 77 0.63 6.81 5.62
C PRO A 77 1.23 6.55 6.99
N ASN A 78 0.87 5.42 7.59
CA ASN A 78 1.27 5.03 8.93
C ASN A 78 0.88 6.11 9.99
N ARG A 79 1.66 6.28 11.07
CA ARG A 79 1.33 7.14 12.22
C ARG A 79 1.75 8.59 12.04
N VAL A 80 0.92 9.50 12.57
CA VAL A 80 1.22 10.93 12.78
C VAL A 80 1.23 11.17 14.27
N ARG A 81 2.37 11.58 14.81
CA ARG A 81 2.61 11.84 16.25
C ARG A 81 1.66 12.91 16.78
N GLY A 82 0.96 12.60 17.88
CA GLY A 82 0.03 13.54 18.50
C GLY A 82 -1.14 13.95 17.60
N ALA A 83 -1.39 13.17 16.51
CA ALA A 83 -2.45 13.40 15.52
C ALA A 83 -2.41 14.80 14.88
N ARG A 84 -1.22 15.41 14.73
CA ARG A 84 -1.03 16.72 14.12
C ARG A 84 0.36 16.90 13.54
N PHE A 85 0.47 17.84 12.59
CA PHE A 85 1.74 18.35 12.08
C PHE A 85 1.60 19.80 11.63
N THR A 86 2.73 20.47 11.43
CA THR A 86 2.78 21.81 10.85
C THR A 86 3.52 21.78 9.52
N PHE A 87 2.97 22.45 8.50
CA PHE A 87 3.60 22.61 7.19
C PHE A 87 3.30 24.01 6.66
N ASP A 88 4.30 24.73 6.16
CA ASP A 88 4.20 26.11 5.67
C ASP A 88 3.49 27.07 6.65
N GLY A 89 3.79 26.93 7.95
CA GLY A 89 3.21 27.74 9.01
C GLY A 89 1.76 27.42 9.37
N ARG A 90 1.15 26.42 8.72
CA ARG A 90 -0.20 25.96 8.97
C ARG A 90 -0.19 24.66 9.77
N GLU A 91 -1.02 24.57 10.82
CA GLU A 91 -1.26 23.33 11.55
C GLU A 91 -2.38 22.50 10.90
N PHE A 92 -2.14 21.20 10.79
CA PHE A 92 -3.09 20.16 10.40
C PHE A 92 -3.32 19.24 11.59
N SER A 93 -4.58 19.08 11.98
CA SER A 93 -4.97 18.28 13.14
C SER A 93 -6.03 17.24 12.74
N PHE A 94 -5.87 16.02 13.24
CA PHE A 94 -6.73 14.89 12.95
C PHE A 94 -7.38 14.34 14.21
N PRO A 95 -8.59 13.75 14.15
CA PRO A 95 -9.13 13.01 15.27
C PRO A 95 -8.23 11.79 15.55
N PRO A 96 -7.70 11.62 16.78
CA PRO A 96 -6.87 10.47 17.12
C PRO A 96 -7.64 9.16 16.93
N ASN A 97 -7.01 8.17 16.27
CA ASN A 97 -7.57 6.83 16.03
C ASN A 97 -6.61 5.69 16.40
N ASN A 98 -5.41 6.04 16.92
CA ASN A 98 -4.40 5.11 17.39
C ASN A 98 -3.76 5.65 18.69
N GLY A 99 -4.46 5.47 19.83
CA GLY A 99 -4.10 6.13 21.08
C GLY A 99 -4.15 7.64 20.94
N LYS A 100 -3.03 8.34 21.22
CA LYS A 100 -2.89 9.79 21.00
C LYS A 100 -2.53 10.19 19.57
N ASN A 101 -2.24 9.20 18.71
CA ASN A 101 -1.77 9.43 17.35
C ASN A 101 -2.92 9.27 16.35
N PHE A 102 -2.70 9.75 15.13
CA PHE A 102 -3.52 9.43 13.97
C PHE A 102 -2.79 8.40 13.09
N ILE A 103 -3.51 7.49 12.43
CA ILE A 103 -2.89 6.45 11.59
C ILE A 103 -3.66 6.23 10.29
N HIS A 104 -2.91 5.95 9.22
CA HIS A 104 -3.35 5.44 7.93
C HIS A 104 -4.14 6.41 7.04
N GLY A 105 -3.95 7.71 7.23
CA GLY A 105 -4.48 8.72 6.31
C GLY A 105 -6.00 8.86 6.31
N LEU A 106 -6.51 9.48 5.25
CA LEU A 106 -7.91 9.95 5.21
C LEU A 106 -8.80 9.25 4.17
N VAL A 107 -8.23 8.42 3.28
CA VAL A 107 -8.95 7.95 2.07
C VAL A 107 -9.37 6.48 2.08
N ARG A 108 -8.78 5.65 2.94
CA ARG A 108 -8.93 4.19 2.92
C ARG A 108 -10.34 3.67 3.22
N GLU A 109 -11.15 4.46 3.90
CA GLU A 109 -12.53 4.09 4.32
C GLU A 109 -13.57 5.04 3.69
N ARG A 110 -13.21 5.68 2.57
CA ARG A 110 -14.08 6.62 1.89
C ARG A 110 -14.48 6.11 0.51
N PRO A 111 -15.66 6.47 0.02
CA PRO A 111 -16.06 6.12 -1.33
C PRO A 111 -15.23 6.90 -2.36
N TRP A 112 -14.71 6.18 -3.35
CA TRP A 112 -14.00 6.75 -4.49
C TRP A 112 -14.88 6.68 -5.73
N GLU A 113 -14.74 7.67 -6.61
CA GLU A 113 -15.25 7.58 -7.96
C GLU A 113 -14.50 6.47 -8.71
N CYS A 114 -15.22 5.62 -9.42
CA CYS A 114 -14.63 4.50 -10.16
C CYS A 114 -15.22 4.46 -11.56
N ASP A 115 -14.35 4.41 -12.56
CA ASP A 115 -14.74 4.33 -13.96
C ASP A 115 -15.25 2.92 -14.31
N THR A 116 -15.90 2.78 -15.45
CA THR A 116 -16.18 1.45 -16.03
C THR A 116 -14.87 0.83 -16.50
N PRO A 117 -14.62 -0.47 -16.23
CA PRO A 117 -13.42 -1.14 -16.71
C PRO A 117 -13.26 -1.10 -18.22
N HIS A 118 -12.05 -0.84 -18.67
CA HIS A 118 -11.65 -0.89 -20.07
C HIS A 118 -10.93 -2.19 -20.39
N ILE A 119 -11.46 -2.96 -21.33
CA ILE A 119 -10.85 -4.19 -21.84
C ILE A 119 -10.03 -3.85 -23.08
N GLY A 120 -8.71 -4.06 -23.00
CA GLY A 120 -7.77 -3.94 -24.12
C GLY A 120 -7.26 -5.31 -24.58
N ASP A 121 -6.36 -5.30 -25.56
CA ASP A 121 -5.79 -6.54 -26.14
C ASP A 121 -4.91 -7.31 -25.15
N GLU A 122 -4.21 -6.60 -24.26
CA GLU A 122 -3.21 -7.21 -23.35
C GLU A 122 -3.53 -7.02 -21.86
N SER A 123 -4.63 -6.34 -21.52
CA SER A 123 -4.97 -6.06 -20.11
C SER A 123 -6.43 -5.63 -19.96
N ILE A 124 -6.95 -5.77 -18.75
CA ILE A 124 -8.12 -5.05 -18.29
C ILE A 124 -7.68 -3.99 -17.28
N ARG A 125 -8.26 -2.78 -17.38
CA ARG A 125 -7.91 -1.63 -16.56
C ARG A 125 -9.15 -0.98 -15.98
N VAL A 126 -9.01 -0.41 -14.78
CA VAL A 126 -10.03 0.45 -14.18
C VAL A 126 -9.34 1.57 -13.42
N THR A 127 -9.89 2.79 -13.53
CA THR A 127 -9.37 3.96 -12.80
C THR A 127 -10.35 4.34 -11.71
N ALA A 128 -9.81 4.58 -10.52
CA ALA A 128 -10.55 5.12 -9.37
C ALA A 128 -9.86 6.40 -8.89
N ARG A 129 -10.64 7.35 -8.34
CA ARG A 129 -10.12 8.64 -7.88
C ARG A 129 -10.83 9.14 -6.64
N TYR A 130 -10.06 9.83 -5.80
CA TYR A 130 -10.56 10.56 -4.64
C TYR A 130 -10.16 12.03 -4.75
N ARG A 131 -11.14 12.93 -4.60
CA ARG A 131 -10.93 14.38 -4.69
C ARG A 131 -11.12 15.04 -3.35
N PHE A 132 -10.07 15.75 -2.90
CA PHE A 132 -10.14 16.65 -1.76
C PHE A 132 -10.68 18.01 -2.23
N SER A 133 -11.94 18.28 -1.96
CA SER A 133 -12.61 19.51 -2.35
C SER A 133 -13.53 20.04 -1.26
N PRO A 134 -13.86 21.34 -1.23
CA PRO A 134 -14.80 21.91 -0.26
C PRO A 134 -16.10 21.12 -0.16
N GLY A 135 -16.51 20.79 1.05
CA GLY A 135 -17.69 19.96 1.34
C GLY A 135 -17.38 18.49 1.62
N ASP A 136 -16.16 18.01 1.29
CA ASP A 136 -15.68 16.69 1.68
C ASP A 136 -15.12 16.70 3.11
N GLU A 137 -15.42 15.67 3.90
CA GLU A 137 -14.93 15.56 5.30
C GLU A 137 -13.42 15.42 5.39
N ALA A 138 -12.78 14.73 4.43
CA ALA A 138 -11.32 14.63 4.42
C ALA A 138 -10.69 15.98 4.07
N PHE A 139 -11.32 16.77 3.20
CA PHE A 139 -10.89 18.13 2.91
C PHE A 139 -10.98 19.05 4.15
N ALA A 140 -11.98 18.87 5.00
CA ALA A 140 -12.07 19.65 6.24
C ALA A 140 -10.87 19.41 7.17
N LEU A 141 -10.27 18.23 7.14
CA LEU A 141 -9.10 17.85 7.92
C LEU A 141 -7.77 18.17 7.20
N PHE A 142 -7.78 18.14 5.87
CA PHE A 142 -6.61 18.40 5.03
C PHE A 142 -7.00 19.33 3.87
N PRO A 143 -7.21 20.65 4.16
CA PRO A 143 -7.84 21.59 3.24
C PRO A 143 -6.85 22.15 2.20
N ILE A 144 -6.32 21.27 1.37
CA ILE A 144 -5.55 21.55 0.15
C ILE A 144 -6.29 20.84 -0.98
N ARG A 145 -6.67 21.54 -2.04
CA ARG A 145 -7.34 20.93 -3.20
C ARG A 145 -6.39 20.00 -3.91
N ASN A 146 -6.73 18.73 -3.98
CA ASN A 146 -5.91 17.74 -4.66
C ASN A 146 -6.75 16.54 -5.09
N THR A 147 -6.25 15.81 -6.09
CA THR A 147 -6.84 14.55 -6.54
C THR A 147 -5.79 13.44 -6.47
N LEU A 148 -6.13 12.33 -5.83
CA LEU A 148 -5.41 11.08 -5.94
C LEU A 148 -6.17 10.17 -6.91
N GLU A 149 -5.51 9.78 -7.99
CA GLU A 149 -6.02 8.82 -8.98
C GLU A 149 -5.16 7.55 -8.95
N VAL A 150 -5.80 6.40 -9.11
CA VAL A 150 -5.14 5.11 -9.29
C VAL A 150 -5.78 4.35 -10.44
N THR A 151 -4.95 3.87 -11.37
CA THR A 151 -5.36 2.92 -12.41
C THR A 151 -4.84 1.53 -12.05
N PHE A 152 -5.75 0.60 -11.85
CA PHE A 152 -5.44 -0.81 -11.67
C PHE A 152 -5.37 -1.46 -13.05
N THR A 153 -4.25 -2.09 -13.36
CA THR A 153 -4.05 -2.85 -14.60
C THR A 153 -3.81 -4.32 -14.27
N VAL A 154 -4.64 -5.21 -14.81
CA VAL A 154 -4.56 -6.66 -14.60
C VAL A 154 -4.11 -7.34 -15.88
N ARG A 155 -3.10 -8.21 -15.75
CA ARG A 155 -2.55 -9.10 -16.77
C ARG A 155 -2.35 -10.51 -16.18
N PRO A 156 -1.99 -11.53 -16.98
CA PRO A 156 -1.63 -12.82 -16.42
C PRO A 156 -0.60 -12.69 -15.31
N ARG A 157 -0.90 -13.25 -14.12
CA ARG A 157 -0.03 -13.28 -12.94
C ARG A 157 0.42 -11.90 -12.42
N THR A 158 -0.29 -10.80 -12.80
CA THR A 158 0.16 -9.43 -12.50
C THR A 158 -1.00 -8.51 -12.19
N VAL A 159 -0.84 -7.70 -11.14
CA VAL A 159 -1.62 -6.48 -10.90
C VAL A 159 -0.68 -5.29 -10.73
N ARG A 160 -1.01 -4.17 -11.38
CA ARG A 160 -0.24 -2.93 -11.31
C ARG A 160 -1.16 -1.78 -10.88
N PHE A 161 -0.64 -0.94 -10.02
CA PHE A 161 -1.23 0.30 -9.53
C PHE A 161 -0.43 1.47 -10.12
N ASP A 162 -1.03 2.21 -11.03
CA ASP A 162 -0.46 3.45 -11.53
C ASP A 162 -1.15 4.62 -10.83
N PHE A 163 -0.42 5.38 -10.03
CA PHE A 163 -0.89 6.53 -9.26
C PHE A 163 -0.58 7.82 -9.98
N THR A 164 -1.52 8.79 -9.91
CA THR A 164 -1.25 10.18 -10.22
C THR A 164 -1.84 11.06 -9.11
N ILE A 165 -1.02 11.94 -8.57
CA ILE A 165 -1.41 12.91 -7.55
C ILE A 165 -1.33 14.29 -8.19
N TYR A 166 -2.44 15.05 -8.15
CA TYR A 166 -2.54 16.41 -8.68
C TYR A 166 -2.69 17.39 -7.54
N ASN A 167 -1.82 18.38 -7.43
CA ASN A 167 -2.06 19.55 -6.59
C ASN A 167 -2.92 20.55 -7.38
N GLU A 168 -4.22 20.54 -7.12
CA GLU A 168 -5.20 21.43 -7.77
C GLU A 168 -5.42 22.74 -7.00
N ASP A 169 -4.67 22.94 -5.88
CA ASP A 169 -4.72 24.21 -5.16
C ASP A 169 -4.01 25.32 -5.94
N THR A 170 -4.45 26.55 -5.77
CA THR A 170 -3.90 27.69 -6.49
C THR A 170 -2.78 28.42 -5.74
N SER A 171 -2.58 28.11 -4.47
CA SER A 171 -1.69 28.85 -3.58
C SER A 171 -0.91 27.97 -2.60
N GLN A 172 -1.43 26.79 -2.24
CA GLN A 172 -0.85 25.94 -1.21
C GLN A 172 -0.03 24.82 -1.82
N ARG A 173 1.16 24.58 -1.28
CA ARG A 173 1.93 23.37 -1.56
C ARG A 173 1.24 22.18 -0.91
N LEU A 174 1.32 21.03 -1.55
CA LEU A 174 0.72 19.78 -1.12
C LEU A 174 1.79 18.86 -0.50
N PRO A 175 1.90 18.75 0.83
CA PRO A 175 2.77 17.78 1.48
C PRO A 175 2.03 16.47 1.65
N PHE A 176 2.57 15.36 1.16
CA PHE A 176 1.90 14.07 1.26
C PHE A 176 2.88 12.89 1.31
N GLY A 177 2.37 11.78 1.79
CA GLY A 177 2.90 10.45 1.57
C GLY A 177 1.84 9.56 0.93
N LEU A 178 2.30 8.54 0.23
CA LEU A 178 1.47 7.51 -0.39
C LEU A 178 2.01 6.13 -0.02
N ALA A 179 1.13 5.21 0.37
CA ALA A 179 1.51 3.84 0.63
C ALA A 179 0.41 2.84 0.22
N LEU A 180 0.84 1.61 -0.02
CA LEU A 180 -0.01 0.42 -0.09
C LEU A 180 0.23 -0.43 1.15
N HIS A 181 -0.86 -0.88 1.79
CA HIS A 181 -0.82 -1.71 2.99
C HIS A 181 -1.40 -3.11 2.72
N PRO A 182 -0.71 -3.94 1.90
CA PRO A 182 -1.21 -5.26 1.55
C PRO A 182 -1.15 -6.23 2.73
N TYR A 183 -2.22 -6.96 2.94
CA TYR A 183 -2.31 -8.07 3.88
C TYR A 183 -2.07 -9.38 3.12
N PHE A 184 -0.81 -9.73 2.91
CA PHE A 184 -0.44 -10.96 2.20
C PHE A 184 -0.78 -12.19 3.00
N ALA A 185 -1.40 -13.18 2.35
CA ALA A 185 -1.73 -14.45 2.96
C ALA A 185 -0.48 -15.30 3.23
N ILE A 186 -0.48 -16.01 4.36
CA ILE A 186 0.51 -17.06 4.64
C ILE A 186 -0.03 -18.34 3.97
N LEU A 187 0.54 -18.68 2.81
CA LEU A 187 0.17 -19.88 2.05
C LEU A 187 1.10 -21.03 2.41
N GLY A 188 0.57 -22.01 3.12
CA GLY A 188 1.34 -23.09 3.77
C GLY A 188 1.77 -22.72 5.18
N ASP A 189 2.87 -23.31 5.64
CA ASP A 189 3.45 -23.02 6.95
C ASP A 189 4.22 -21.70 6.94
N ARG A 190 4.18 -20.96 8.06
CA ARG A 190 4.91 -19.71 8.22
C ARG A 190 6.42 -19.86 7.97
N SER A 191 7.00 -21.01 8.27
CA SER A 191 8.40 -21.35 8.02
C SER A 191 8.76 -21.46 6.53
N GLN A 192 7.77 -21.76 5.68
CA GLN A 192 7.91 -21.92 4.22
C GLN A 192 7.63 -20.63 3.44
N VAL A 193 7.31 -19.55 4.14
CA VAL A 193 7.21 -18.21 3.54
C VAL A 193 8.42 -17.39 3.95
N ARG A 194 9.19 -16.93 2.97
CA ARG A 194 10.34 -16.02 3.19
C ARG A 194 10.08 -14.68 2.57
N ILE A 195 10.65 -13.64 3.17
CA ILE A 195 10.59 -12.28 2.65
C ILE A 195 11.99 -11.72 2.44
N GLN A 196 12.11 -10.88 1.41
CA GLN A 196 13.34 -10.13 1.13
C GLN A 196 12.97 -8.67 0.89
N VAL A 197 13.62 -7.78 1.64
CA VAL A 197 13.47 -6.32 1.56
C VAL A 197 14.87 -5.72 1.41
N PRO A 198 15.27 -5.28 0.21
CA PRO A 198 16.64 -4.84 -0.09
C PRO A 198 16.87 -3.39 0.36
N ALA A 199 16.55 -3.08 1.62
CA ALA A 199 16.75 -1.77 2.21
C ALA A 199 18.23 -1.50 2.55
N GLN A 200 18.56 -0.23 2.72
CA GLN A 200 19.93 0.20 3.10
C GLN A 200 20.07 0.43 4.61
N ARG A 201 18.98 0.83 5.28
CA ARG A 201 18.97 1.21 6.70
C ARG A 201 17.66 0.79 7.34
N TRP A 202 17.70 0.69 8.66
CA TRP A 202 16.53 0.59 9.51
C TRP A 202 16.25 1.96 10.16
N MET A 203 14.99 2.37 10.19
CA MET A 203 14.54 3.58 10.88
C MET A 203 14.28 3.24 12.35
N GLU A 204 15.12 3.73 13.25
CA GLU A 204 14.93 3.56 14.69
C GLU A 204 13.60 4.16 15.12
N ALA A 205 12.86 3.42 15.93
CA ALA A 205 11.57 3.84 16.47
C ALA A 205 11.46 3.61 17.97
N GLU A 206 10.78 4.53 18.66
CA GLU A 206 10.32 4.42 20.03
C GLU A 206 8.79 4.46 20.04
N ASP A 207 8.14 3.49 20.67
CA ASP A 207 6.67 3.36 20.66
C ASP A 207 6.08 3.42 19.24
N LEU A 208 6.72 2.76 18.26
CA LEU A 208 6.34 2.73 16.84
C LEU A 208 6.37 4.10 16.14
N LEU A 209 7.04 5.08 16.71
CA LEU A 209 7.24 6.41 16.12
C LEU A 209 8.74 6.65 15.89
N PRO A 210 9.13 7.12 14.69
CA PRO A 210 10.52 7.28 14.34
C PRO A 210 11.23 8.32 15.22
N THR A 211 12.47 8.00 15.62
CA THR A 211 13.37 8.96 16.26
C THR A 211 13.98 9.92 15.24
N GLY A 212 14.06 9.51 13.99
CA GLY A 212 14.74 10.18 12.88
C GLY A 212 16.16 9.65 12.65
N ARG A 213 16.60 8.63 13.39
CA ARG A 213 17.92 8.01 13.19
C ARG A 213 17.80 6.84 12.22
N LEU A 214 18.68 6.83 11.22
CA LEU A 214 18.85 5.70 10.29
C LEU A 214 20.03 4.87 10.72
N LEU A 215 19.78 3.67 11.22
CA LEU A 215 20.81 2.76 11.73
C LEU A 215 21.16 1.69 10.69
N PRO A 216 22.39 1.11 10.77
CA PRO A 216 22.72 -0.10 10.03
C PRO A 216 21.69 -1.20 10.26
N LEU A 217 21.41 -2.04 9.26
CA LEU A 217 20.43 -3.12 9.38
C LEU A 217 20.83 -4.17 10.43
N GLU A 218 22.11 -4.30 10.68
CA GLU A 218 22.69 -5.20 11.70
C GLU A 218 22.36 -4.76 13.14
N GLU A 219 22.04 -3.49 13.34
CA GLU A 219 21.60 -2.93 14.63
C GLU A 219 20.07 -2.94 14.76
N GLY A 220 19.36 -3.23 13.67
CA GLY A 220 17.91 -3.30 13.63
C GLY A 220 17.35 -4.66 14.05
N PRO A 221 16.02 -4.81 14.02
CA PRO A 221 15.35 -6.04 14.45
C PRO A 221 15.57 -7.22 13.47
N ALA A 222 15.91 -6.95 12.21
CA ALA A 222 16.23 -7.95 11.19
C ALA A 222 16.96 -7.35 9.99
N ASP A 223 17.91 -8.09 9.42
CA ASP A 223 18.49 -7.81 8.10
C ASP A 223 17.75 -8.62 7.04
N LEU A 224 16.86 -7.94 6.30
CA LEU A 224 16.02 -8.54 5.28
C LEU A 224 16.61 -8.45 3.86
N ARG A 225 17.89 -8.09 3.69
CA ARG A 225 18.55 -8.08 2.37
C ARG A 225 18.63 -9.47 1.74
N LYS A 226 18.50 -10.52 2.55
CA LYS A 226 18.44 -11.92 2.10
C LYS A 226 17.07 -12.52 2.45
N PRO A 227 16.60 -13.52 1.69
CA PRO A 227 15.36 -14.22 2.00
C PRO A 227 15.36 -14.76 3.44
N THR A 228 14.47 -14.23 4.28
CA THR A 228 14.35 -14.53 5.70
C THR A 228 12.97 -15.13 5.98
N SER A 229 12.92 -16.28 6.67
CA SER A 229 11.67 -16.96 7.01
C SER A 229 10.82 -16.12 7.95
N LEU A 230 9.51 -16.05 7.70
CA LEU A 230 8.54 -15.38 8.56
C LEU A 230 8.52 -15.98 9.98
N GLU A 231 8.87 -17.25 10.16
CA GLU A 231 8.91 -17.91 11.48
C GLU A 231 9.88 -17.18 12.43
N ALA A 232 10.99 -16.65 11.88
CA ALA A 232 11.99 -15.91 12.64
C ALA A 232 11.60 -14.46 12.96
N LEU A 233 10.49 -13.96 12.39
CA LEU A 233 10.15 -12.54 12.41
C LEU A 233 8.93 -12.24 13.28
N ASN A 234 8.96 -11.05 13.92
CA ASN A 234 7.84 -10.42 14.60
C ASN A 234 8.06 -8.89 14.55
N LEU A 235 7.86 -8.31 13.39
CA LEU A 235 8.22 -6.93 13.06
C LEU A 235 6.97 -6.03 13.01
N ASP A 236 7.16 -4.75 13.32
CA ASP A 236 6.34 -3.59 12.95
C ASP A 236 7.31 -2.43 12.72
N ASP A 237 8.12 -2.53 11.66
CA ASP A 237 9.34 -1.74 11.48
C ASP A 237 9.43 -1.08 10.13
N VAL A 238 10.08 0.09 10.09
CA VAL A 238 10.33 0.87 8.87
C VAL A 238 11.73 0.62 8.34
N PHE A 239 11.82 0.19 7.11
CA PHE A 239 13.06 0.02 6.35
C PHE A 239 13.20 1.13 5.31
N TRP A 240 14.39 1.71 5.22
CA TRP A 240 14.71 2.89 4.41
C TRP A 240 15.72 2.60 3.30
N GLY A 241 15.63 3.36 2.20
CA GLY A 241 16.62 3.33 1.12
C GLY A 241 16.37 2.23 0.10
N LEU A 242 15.09 1.88 -0.14
CA LEU A 242 14.73 1.04 -1.28
C LEU A 242 14.96 1.80 -2.59
N THR A 243 15.16 1.04 -3.66
CA THR A 243 15.35 1.56 -5.01
C THR A 243 14.50 0.80 -6.02
N SER A 244 14.15 1.42 -7.13
CA SER A 244 13.36 0.80 -8.20
C SER A 244 14.08 -0.39 -8.90
N GLN A 245 15.40 -0.49 -8.77
CA GLN A 245 16.22 -1.55 -9.39
C GLN A 245 16.19 -2.86 -8.57
N ALA A 246 15.85 -2.79 -7.29
CA ALA A 246 15.84 -3.94 -6.38
C ALA A 246 14.45 -4.12 -5.76
N PRO A 247 13.58 -4.96 -6.34
CA PRO A 247 12.24 -5.19 -5.83
C PRO A 247 12.25 -5.93 -4.50
N GLN A 248 11.20 -5.76 -3.71
CA GLN A 248 10.92 -6.62 -2.57
C GLN A 248 10.34 -7.95 -3.07
N VAL A 249 10.59 -9.04 -2.37
CA VAL A 249 10.17 -10.38 -2.82
C VAL A 249 9.60 -11.19 -1.67
N ILE A 250 8.49 -11.86 -1.94
CA ILE A 250 7.89 -12.87 -1.06
C ILE A 250 8.09 -14.23 -1.75
N TYR A 251 8.71 -15.18 -1.06
CA TYR A 251 8.92 -16.55 -1.53
C TYR A 251 7.91 -17.47 -0.86
N TYR A 252 7.09 -18.13 -1.64
CA TYR A 252 6.15 -19.17 -1.21
C TYR A 252 6.74 -20.53 -1.60
N GLU A 253 7.65 -21.04 -0.75
CA GLU A 253 8.43 -22.26 -1.04
C GLU A 253 7.54 -23.47 -1.28
N ALA A 254 6.47 -23.63 -0.49
CA ALA A 254 5.51 -24.74 -0.65
C ALA A 254 4.79 -24.74 -2.02
N LEU A 255 4.69 -23.58 -2.67
CA LEU A 255 4.03 -23.44 -3.98
C LEU A 255 5.03 -23.39 -5.15
N GLY A 256 6.33 -23.33 -4.88
CA GLY A 256 7.35 -23.16 -5.92
C GLY A 256 7.28 -21.81 -6.65
N VAL A 257 6.74 -20.76 -6.01
CA VAL A 257 6.55 -19.43 -6.62
C VAL A 257 7.09 -18.32 -5.73
N ARG A 258 7.31 -17.15 -6.35
CA ARG A 258 7.61 -15.91 -5.64
C ARG A 258 6.75 -14.75 -6.15
N LEU A 259 6.34 -13.89 -5.26
CA LEU A 259 5.66 -12.64 -5.56
C LEU A 259 6.67 -11.49 -5.52
N VAL A 260 6.90 -10.85 -6.67
CA VAL A 260 7.83 -9.74 -6.84
C VAL A 260 7.06 -8.43 -6.72
N LEU A 261 7.45 -7.57 -5.77
CA LEU A 261 6.85 -6.27 -5.49
C LEU A 261 7.78 -5.18 -6.04
N SER A 262 7.56 -4.79 -7.29
CA SER A 262 8.30 -3.72 -7.96
C SER A 262 7.61 -2.38 -7.74
N ALA A 263 8.39 -1.28 -7.67
CA ALA A 263 7.85 0.06 -7.51
C ALA A 263 8.72 1.10 -8.21
N SER A 264 8.14 2.27 -8.50
CA SER A 264 8.88 3.43 -9.01
C SER A 264 9.82 4.00 -7.94
N GLU A 265 10.74 4.87 -8.36
CA GLU A 265 11.79 5.49 -7.52
C GLU A 265 11.26 6.28 -6.33
N HIS A 266 10.00 6.69 -6.37
CA HIS A 266 9.37 7.42 -5.27
C HIS A 266 9.14 6.57 -4.02
N PHE A 267 9.04 5.24 -4.16
CA PHE A 267 8.83 4.32 -3.04
C PHE A 267 10.16 3.92 -2.40
N THR A 268 10.64 4.74 -1.51
CA THR A 268 11.96 4.59 -0.85
C THR A 268 11.90 3.91 0.52
N HIS A 269 10.70 3.68 1.04
CA HIS A 269 10.48 3.06 2.35
C HIS A 269 9.63 1.79 2.23
N SER A 270 9.82 0.88 3.18
CA SER A 270 8.93 -0.25 3.40
C SER A 270 8.60 -0.37 4.89
N VAL A 271 7.33 -0.53 5.20
CA VAL A 271 6.94 -1.03 6.51
C VAL A 271 6.78 -2.54 6.39
N VAL A 272 7.40 -3.26 7.31
CA VAL A 272 7.29 -4.72 7.40
C VAL A 272 6.60 -5.06 8.72
N TYR A 273 5.39 -5.61 8.61
CA TYR A 273 4.58 -6.01 9.74
C TYR A 273 4.33 -7.53 9.68
N THR A 274 4.90 -8.27 10.64
CA THR A 274 4.87 -9.75 10.65
C THR A 274 4.31 -10.32 11.95
N PRO A 275 3.05 -10.00 12.32
CA PRO A 275 2.48 -10.38 13.60
C PRO A 275 2.40 -11.90 13.74
N LYS A 276 2.80 -12.43 14.91
CA LYS A 276 2.63 -13.84 15.24
C LYS A 276 1.15 -14.18 15.47
N GLY A 277 0.75 -15.39 15.07
CA GLY A 277 -0.62 -15.89 15.26
C GLY A 277 -1.66 -15.27 14.34
N ARG A 278 -1.27 -14.49 13.33
CA ARG A 278 -2.15 -13.98 12.29
C ARG A 278 -1.95 -14.75 10.98
N PRO A 279 -2.99 -14.90 10.15
CA PRO A 279 -2.90 -15.60 8.86
C PRO A 279 -2.28 -14.74 7.76
N PHE A 280 -1.76 -13.56 8.09
CA PHE A 280 -1.21 -12.58 7.17
C PHE A 280 0.08 -11.94 7.70
N PHE A 281 0.76 -11.26 6.80
CA PHE A 281 1.83 -10.31 7.05
C PHE A 281 1.76 -9.17 6.02
N CYS A 282 2.47 -8.07 6.27
CA CYS A 282 2.48 -6.91 5.39
C CYS A 282 3.90 -6.54 4.98
N ILE A 283 4.07 -6.20 3.71
CA ILE A 283 5.26 -5.54 3.15
C ILE A 283 4.73 -4.34 2.37
N GLU A 284 4.87 -3.17 2.95
CA GLU A 284 4.20 -1.96 2.49
C GLU A 284 5.16 -1.08 1.70
N ASN A 285 4.92 -0.91 0.40
CA ASN A 285 5.61 0.12 -0.36
C ASN A 285 5.11 1.50 0.08
N GLN A 286 6.01 2.34 0.61
CA GLN A 286 5.72 3.70 1.06
C GLN A 286 6.64 4.72 0.41
N THR A 287 6.11 5.89 0.04
CA THR A 287 6.92 6.99 -0.50
C THR A 287 7.67 7.77 0.57
N CYS A 288 7.26 7.65 1.83
CA CYS A 288 7.82 8.41 2.95
C CYS A 288 7.86 7.57 4.23
N SER A 289 8.57 8.06 5.23
CA SER A 289 8.62 7.47 6.56
C SER A 289 7.29 7.58 7.32
N THR A 290 7.13 6.79 8.37
CA THR A 290 6.17 7.09 9.44
C THR A 290 6.44 8.49 10.00
N ASP A 291 5.40 9.24 10.33
CA ASP A 291 5.50 10.60 10.90
C ASP A 291 6.29 11.60 10.01
N ALA A 292 6.28 11.39 8.69
CA ALA A 292 7.14 12.10 7.74
C ALA A 292 6.97 13.62 7.80
N HIS A 293 5.75 14.13 8.00
CA HIS A 293 5.47 15.56 8.09
C HIS A 293 6.18 16.19 9.31
N ASN A 294 6.17 15.52 10.47
CA ASN A 294 6.84 15.98 11.67
C ASN A 294 8.36 15.79 11.58
N LEU A 295 8.86 14.74 10.92
CA LEU A 295 10.30 14.59 10.64
C LEU A 295 10.79 15.72 9.73
N TYR A 296 10.04 16.03 8.66
CA TYR A 296 10.35 17.14 7.77
C TYR A 296 10.40 18.48 8.51
N ALA A 297 9.40 18.77 9.35
CA ALA A 297 9.37 20.01 10.16
C ALA A 297 10.55 20.11 11.14
N ARG A 298 11.20 18.99 11.49
CA ARG A 298 12.42 18.94 12.31
C ARG A 298 13.70 19.10 11.49
N GLY A 299 13.63 19.30 10.17
CA GLY A 299 14.77 19.38 9.26
C GLY A 299 15.35 18.02 8.85
N LEU A 300 14.65 16.92 9.09
CA LEU A 300 15.04 15.55 8.73
C LEU A 300 14.44 15.16 7.37
N GLU A 301 14.72 15.98 6.34
CA GLU A 301 14.09 15.85 5.01
C GLU A 301 14.42 14.52 4.33
N ARG A 302 15.68 14.07 4.44
CA ARG A 302 16.15 12.82 3.87
C ARG A 302 15.46 11.61 4.52
N GLU A 303 15.37 11.60 5.83
CA GLU A 303 14.76 10.54 6.64
C GLU A 303 13.24 10.50 6.45
N ALA A 304 12.62 11.67 6.33
CA ALA A 304 11.19 11.85 6.09
C ALA A 304 10.80 11.42 4.67
N HIS A 305 11.57 11.86 3.68
CA HIS A 305 11.23 11.74 2.25
C HIS A 305 9.79 12.17 1.95
N LEU A 306 9.36 13.26 2.58
CA LEU A 306 8.03 13.83 2.38
C LEU A 306 7.89 14.33 0.94
N MET A 307 6.85 13.88 0.25
CA MET A 307 6.55 14.37 -1.09
C MET A 307 5.89 15.74 -1.00
N ILE A 308 6.31 16.67 -1.87
CA ILE A 308 5.76 18.03 -1.90
C ILE A 308 5.53 18.44 -3.35
N LEU A 309 4.30 18.82 -3.69
CA LEU A 309 3.94 19.39 -4.99
C LEU A 309 3.59 20.87 -4.86
N ASN A 310 4.14 21.71 -5.72
CA ASN A 310 3.71 23.10 -5.84
C ASN A 310 2.30 23.19 -6.47
N PRO A 311 1.60 24.33 -6.35
CA PRO A 311 0.35 24.55 -7.00
C PRO A 311 0.39 24.24 -8.52
N GLY A 312 -0.54 23.44 -8.99
CA GLY A 312 -0.64 23.01 -10.39
C GLY A 312 0.31 21.90 -10.82
N GLU A 313 1.19 21.40 -9.93
CA GLU A 313 2.05 20.26 -10.23
C GLU A 313 1.34 18.92 -10.06
N ALA A 314 1.86 17.90 -10.73
CA ALA A 314 1.44 16.51 -10.58
C ALA A 314 2.65 15.57 -10.45
N MET A 315 2.43 14.45 -9.79
CA MET A 315 3.41 13.36 -9.66
C MET A 315 2.77 12.04 -10.11
N ALA A 316 3.53 11.26 -10.88
CA ALA A 316 3.16 9.90 -11.24
C ALA A 316 4.07 8.89 -10.53
N ALA A 317 3.49 7.81 -10.03
CA ALA A 317 4.21 6.74 -9.37
C ALA A 317 3.50 5.39 -9.63
N TRP A 318 4.19 4.28 -9.39
CA TRP A 318 3.55 2.98 -9.59
C TRP A 318 4.11 1.91 -8.65
N VAL A 319 3.25 0.91 -8.37
CA VAL A 319 3.62 -0.35 -7.71
C VAL A 319 3.05 -1.50 -8.54
N GLN A 320 3.78 -2.61 -8.64
CA GLN A 320 3.36 -3.79 -9.37
C GLN A 320 3.65 -5.07 -8.58
N TYR A 321 2.67 -5.94 -8.50
CA TYR A 321 2.81 -7.29 -7.97
C TYR A 321 2.83 -8.27 -9.13
N THR A 322 3.89 -9.08 -9.24
CA THR A 322 4.03 -10.09 -10.30
C THR A 322 4.39 -11.44 -9.70
N LEU A 323 3.57 -12.44 -9.92
CA LEU A 323 3.86 -13.82 -9.52
C LEU A 323 4.76 -14.48 -10.58
N THR A 324 5.88 -15.04 -10.14
CA THR A 324 6.81 -15.80 -10.99
C THR A 324 7.16 -17.12 -10.33
N ASP A 325 7.59 -18.10 -11.13
CA ASP A 325 8.10 -19.35 -10.58
C ASP A 325 9.44 -19.13 -9.88
N LEU A 326 9.77 -19.95 -8.89
CA LEU A 326 11.10 -19.96 -8.30
C LEU A 326 12.12 -20.37 -9.36
N PRO A 327 13.32 -19.78 -9.35
CA PRO A 327 14.41 -20.25 -10.20
C PRO A 327 14.73 -21.71 -9.84
N ALA A 328 14.98 -22.52 -10.87
CA ALA A 328 15.36 -23.92 -10.76
C ALA A 328 16.69 -24.09 -10.01
#